data_a5bc748e97d2e2bfc973bc0d5ced3de8
#
_entry.id   a5bc748e97d2e2bfc973bc0d5ced3de8
#
_cell.length_a   1.000
_cell.length_b   1.000
_cell.length_c   1.000
_cell.angle_alpha   90.00
_cell.angle_beta   90.00
_cell.angle_gamma   90.00
#
_symmetry.space_group_name_H-M   'P 1'
#
loop_
_entity.id
_entity.type
_entity.pdbx_description
1 polymer ?
#
loop_
_entity_poly.entity_id
_entity_poly.type
_entity_poly.pdbx_seq_one_letter_code
_entity_poly.pdbx_strand_id
1 'polypeptide(L)'
;LIVINGFQYFFGIDVIAKVTNLFSGQPIIDISVDTTNALSSLSSGSSSSVPEIKLFPQVFNIPGNDYVYPDAKALCSAYGSRLATYKEVEDSYKGGAEWCNYGWSEGQMALFPTQQKTFDTLQKIEGHENDCGRPGVNGGYMKNPAVRYGVNCYGYKPQMTPEEEDLMANNTIYPKTKKDIAMEERVTYWKDKLKEILVSPFNHNSWSKI
;
A
#
# COMPACT_ATOMS: atom_id res chain seq x y z
N LEU A 1 29.33 -4.50 18.26
CA LEU A 1 29.15 -5.97 18.21
C LEU A 1 27.70 -6.40 18.46
N ILE A 2 27.04 -5.90 19.51
CA ILE A 2 25.64 -6.28 19.86
C ILE A 2 24.65 -5.85 18.78
N VAL A 3 24.82 -4.68 18.20
CA VAL A 3 23.94 -4.18 17.12
C VAL A 3 24.07 -5.01 15.85
N ILE A 4 25.29 -5.43 15.49
CA ILE A 4 25.56 -6.24 14.30
C ILE A 4 24.92 -7.64 14.43
N ASN A 5 25.03 -8.26 15.61
CA ASN A 5 24.36 -9.54 15.89
C ASN A 5 22.83 -9.44 15.89
N GLY A 6 22.28 -8.28 16.27
CA GLY A 6 20.84 -8.02 16.19
C GLY A 6 20.31 -8.03 14.76
N PHE A 7 21.04 -7.46 13.83
CA PHE A 7 20.64 -7.47 12.41
C PHE A 7 20.64 -8.87 11.81
N GLN A 8 21.59 -9.71 12.12
CA GLN A 8 21.64 -11.10 11.66
C GLN A 8 20.50 -11.92 12.26
N TYR A 9 20.22 -11.75 13.58
CA TYR A 9 19.18 -12.52 14.27
C TYR A 9 17.75 -12.14 13.84
N PHE A 10 17.47 -10.83 13.65
CA PHE A 10 16.14 -10.34 13.33
C PHE A 10 15.83 -10.27 11.82
N PHE A 11 16.84 -10.11 10.98
CA PHE A 11 16.64 -9.83 9.55
C PHE A 11 17.32 -10.83 8.62
N GLY A 12 18.10 -11.79 9.15
CA GLY A 12 18.83 -12.75 8.34
C GLY A 12 19.89 -12.11 7.41
N ILE A 13 20.33 -10.90 7.72
CA ILE A 13 21.28 -10.12 6.92
C ILE A 13 22.67 -10.21 7.59
N ASP A 14 23.64 -10.76 6.89
CA ASP A 14 25.02 -10.78 7.34
C ASP A 14 25.68 -9.41 7.09
N VAL A 15 25.95 -8.70 8.18
CA VAL A 15 26.66 -7.41 8.13
C VAL A 15 28.05 -7.61 8.65
N ILE A 16 29.04 -7.47 7.78
CA ILE A 16 30.47 -7.53 8.13
C ILE A 16 31.01 -6.11 8.20
N ALA A 17 31.35 -5.67 9.41
CA ALA A 17 32.03 -4.40 9.63
C ALA A 17 33.53 -4.65 9.84
N LYS A 18 34.38 -4.22 8.89
CA LYS A 18 35.83 -4.27 8.99
C LYS A 18 36.35 -2.88 9.35
N VAL A 19 36.93 -2.76 10.54
CA VAL A 19 37.54 -1.54 11.00
C VAL A 19 39.08 -1.66 10.82
N THR A 20 39.65 -0.83 9.98
CA THR A 20 41.09 -0.73 9.78
C THR A 20 41.58 0.61 10.25
N ASN A 21 42.84 0.66 10.72
CA ASN A 21 43.51 1.88 11.21
C ASN A 21 42.87 2.51 12.48
N LEU A 22 42.42 1.67 13.41
CA LEU A 22 41.74 2.13 14.64
C LEU A 22 42.60 3.10 15.50
N PHE A 23 43.92 3.03 15.37
CA PHE A 23 44.89 3.83 16.18
C PHE A 23 45.69 4.87 15.37
N SER A 24 45.43 4.98 14.07
CA SER A 24 46.02 6.01 13.22
C SER A 24 44.95 7.03 12.86
N GLY A 25 45.03 8.20 13.37
CA GLY A 25 44.17 9.41 13.29
C GLY A 25 42.97 9.53 12.33
N GLN A 26 42.72 8.56 11.47
CA GLN A 26 41.48 8.44 10.66
C GLN A 26 41.09 6.96 10.53
N PRO A 27 40.16 6.47 11.34
CA PRO A 27 39.65 5.10 11.18
C PRO A 27 38.82 4.97 9.91
N ILE A 28 39.13 3.98 9.10
CA ILE A 28 38.34 3.60 7.92
C ILE A 28 37.41 2.47 8.36
N ILE A 29 36.08 2.70 8.23
CA ILE A 29 35.06 1.71 8.52
C ILE A 29 34.51 1.27 7.18
N ASP A 30 34.75 0.01 6.82
CA ASP A 30 34.19 -0.62 5.65
C ASP A 30 33.03 -1.53 6.09
N ILE A 31 31.82 -1.23 5.64
CA ILE A 31 30.64 -2.00 5.96
C ILE A 31 30.18 -2.72 4.70
N SER A 32 30.37 -4.03 4.66
CA SER A 32 29.82 -4.86 3.62
C SER A 32 28.55 -5.59 4.12
N VAL A 33 27.49 -5.48 3.35
CA VAL A 33 26.22 -6.17 3.61
C VAL A 33 26.11 -7.31 2.62
N ASP A 34 26.10 -8.54 3.10
CA ASP A 34 25.88 -9.72 2.26
C ASP A 34 24.40 -10.03 2.19
N THR A 35 23.80 -9.75 1.04
CA THR A 35 22.37 -10.00 0.76
C THR A 35 22.14 -11.29 -0.01
N THR A 36 23.17 -12.11 -0.23
CA THR A 36 23.07 -13.32 -1.07
C THR A 36 22.11 -14.36 -0.52
N ASN A 37 21.97 -14.46 0.80
CA ASN A 37 21.02 -15.36 1.42
C ASN A 37 19.58 -14.82 1.45
N ALA A 38 19.39 -13.50 1.39
CA ALA A 38 18.09 -12.90 1.26
C ALA A 38 17.55 -12.97 -0.19
N LEU A 39 18.46 -12.96 -1.21
CA LEU A 39 18.08 -13.06 -2.61
C LEU A 39 17.73 -14.48 -3.08
N SER A 40 18.28 -15.52 -2.44
CA SER A 40 18.01 -16.91 -2.86
C SER A 40 16.59 -17.39 -2.50
N SER A 41 15.91 -16.74 -1.57
CA SER A 41 14.48 -16.95 -1.27
C SER A 41 13.53 -16.14 -2.17
N LEU A 42 14.06 -15.22 -3.00
CA LEU A 42 13.30 -14.31 -3.86
C LEU A 42 13.34 -14.70 -5.35
N SER A 43 14.00 -15.81 -5.72
CA SER A 43 14.18 -16.21 -7.11
C SER A 43 13.07 -17.09 -7.70
N SER A 44 11.87 -17.05 -7.16
CA SER A 44 10.70 -17.63 -7.80
C SER A 44 9.57 -16.61 -7.93
N GLY A 45 9.64 -15.83 -9.01
CA GLY A 45 8.48 -15.19 -9.66
C GLY A 45 7.94 -13.92 -9.03
N SER A 46 8.03 -12.84 -9.80
CA SER A 46 7.25 -11.61 -9.85
C SER A 46 7.47 -10.53 -8.78
N SER A 47 7.64 -9.31 -9.33
CA SER A 47 7.49 -7.97 -8.73
C SER A 47 7.93 -7.80 -7.28
N SER A 48 8.99 -7.03 -7.11
CA SER A 48 9.53 -6.60 -5.82
C SER A 48 8.52 -5.75 -5.04
N SER A 49 7.61 -6.40 -4.33
CA SER A 49 6.94 -5.75 -3.20
C SER A 49 7.97 -5.66 -2.06
N VAL A 50 8.34 -4.45 -1.68
CA VAL A 50 9.11 -4.21 -0.47
C VAL A 50 8.34 -4.84 0.69
N PRO A 51 8.93 -5.72 1.51
CA PRO A 51 8.21 -6.31 2.64
C PRO A 51 7.68 -5.19 3.53
N GLU A 52 6.36 -5.08 3.64
CA GLU A 52 5.71 -4.10 4.50
C GLU A 52 6.00 -4.47 5.96
N ILE A 53 6.96 -3.77 6.57
CA ILE A 53 7.30 -3.98 7.97
C ILE A 53 6.15 -3.44 8.81
N LYS A 54 5.46 -4.29 9.56
CA LYS A 54 4.38 -3.94 10.48
C LYS A 54 4.92 -3.15 11.69
N LEU A 55 5.25 -1.87 11.49
CA LEU A 55 5.85 -1.07 12.54
C LEU A 55 4.83 -0.37 13.45
N PHE A 56 3.63 -0.08 12.95
CA PHE A 56 2.66 0.73 13.68
C PHE A 56 1.22 0.24 13.45
N PRO A 57 0.36 0.31 14.49
CA PRO A 57 -1.07 0.19 14.31
C PRO A 57 -1.60 1.27 13.36
N GLN A 58 -2.50 0.90 12.48
CA GLN A 58 -3.14 1.81 11.53
C GLN A 58 -4.59 1.42 11.30
N VAL A 59 -5.37 2.32 10.71
CA VAL A 59 -6.69 1.96 10.23
C VAL A 59 -6.54 1.18 8.92
N PHE A 60 -7.27 0.08 8.82
CA PHE A 60 -7.44 -0.65 7.57
C PHE A 60 -8.91 -0.96 7.33
N ASN A 61 -9.33 -0.87 6.09
CA ASN A 61 -10.70 -1.15 5.68
C ASN A 61 -10.80 -2.58 5.16
N ILE A 62 -11.83 -3.29 5.58
CA ILE A 62 -12.25 -4.56 5.01
C ILE A 62 -13.47 -4.22 4.13
N PRO A 63 -13.32 -4.30 2.80
CA PRO A 63 -14.36 -3.90 1.87
C PRO A 63 -15.51 -4.92 1.84
N GLY A 64 -16.51 -4.64 1.01
CA GLY A 64 -17.74 -5.41 0.94
C GLY A 64 -18.82 -4.80 1.84
N ASN A 65 -20.05 -5.16 1.61
CA ASN A 65 -21.20 -4.71 2.42
C ASN A 65 -21.87 -5.92 3.05
N ASP A 66 -21.08 -6.77 3.71
CA ASP A 66 -21.52 -8.08 4.20
C ASP A 66 -21.68 -8.13 5.72
N TYR A 67 -21.18 -7.15 6.45
CA TYR A 67 -21.05 -7.22 7.90
C TYR A 67 -22.04 -6.29 8.61
N VAL A 68 -22.79 -6.83 9.55
CA VAL A 68 -23.57 -6.06 10.52
C VAL A 68 -22.65 -5.57 11.65
N TYR A 69 -23.08 -4.56 12.42
CA TYR A 69 -22.22 -3.95 13.44
C TYR A 69 -21.63 -4.91 14.48
N PRO A 70 -22.39 -5.89 15.05
CA PRO A 70 -21.81 -6.89 15.94
C PRO A 70 -20.73 -7.77 15.26
N ASP A 71 -20.97 -8.18 14.01
CA ASP A 71 -20.02 -8.99 13.24
C ASP A 71 -18.75 -8.20 12.93
N ALA A 72 -18.88 -6.90 12.64
CA ALA A 72 -17.75 -6.02 12.42
C ALA A 72 -16.80 -5.97 13.63
N LYS A 73 -17.34 -5.92 14.85
CA LYS A 73 -16.53 -6.01 16.09
C LYS A 73 -15.80 -7.33 16.20
N ALA A 74 -16.52 -8.43 15.96
CA ALA A 74 -15.94 -9.78 16.01
C ALA A 74 -14.85 -9.97 14.95
N LEU A 75 -15.06 -9.43 13.74
CA LEU A 75 -14.09 -9.51 12.65
C LEU A 75 -12.79 -8.76 12.97
N CYS A 76 -12.87 -7.51 13.46
CA CYS A 76 -11.67 -6.81 13.90
C CYS A 76 -10.94 -7.55 15.02
N SER A 77 -11.69 -8.12 15.98
CA SER A 77 -11.09 -8.91 17.06
C SER A 77 -10.39 -10.18 16.53
N ALA A 78 -10.93 -10.82 15.49
CA ALA A 78 -10.31 -11.97 14.84
C ALA A 78 -8.96 -11.62 14.18
N TYR A 79 -8.80 -10.38 13.72
CA TYR A 79 -7.53 -9.83 13.25
C TYR A 79 -6.59 -9.35 14.37
N GLY A 80 -6.93 -9.58 15.65
CA GLY A 80 -6.16 -9.06 16.78
C GLY A 80 -6.22 -7.52 16.87
N SER A 81 -7.26 -6.91 16.33
CA SER A 81 -7.49 -5.48 16.24
C SER A 81 -8.85 -5.09 16.88
N ARG A 82 -9.23 -3.85 16.79
CA ARG A 82 -10.54 -3.34 17.23
C ARG A 82 -11.14 -2.43 16.17
N LEU A 83 -12.41 -2.06 16.32
CA LEU A 83 -13.00 -1.02 15.47
C LEU A 83 -12.22 0.29 15.60
N ALA A 84 -12.02 0.96 14.48
CA ALA A 84 -11.41 2.27 14.42
C ALA A 84 -12.37 3.34 14.98
N THR A 85 -11.85 4.27 15.77
CA THR A 85 -12.59 5.46 16.22
C THR A 85 -12.69 6.48 15.07
N TYR A 86 -13.63 7.43 15.18
CA TYR A 86 -13.70 8.55 14.23
C TYR A 86 -12.36 9.29 14.10
N LYS A 87 -11.72 9.55 15.25
CA LYS A 87 -10.42 10.25 15.28
C LYS A 87 -9.33 9.52 14.51
N GLU A 88 -9.27 8.21 14.61
CA GLU A 88 -8.30 7.40 13.91
C GLU A 88 -8.56 7.37 12.39
N VAL A 89 -9.83 7.32 11.97
CA VAL A 89 -10.20 7.45 10.55
C VAL A 89 -9.84 8.85 10.02
N GLU A 90 -10.08 9.90 10.82
CA GLU A 90 -9.69 11.27 10.47
C GLU A 90 -8.18 11.43 10.35
N ASP A 91 -7.42 10.86 11.27
CA ASP A 91 -5.95 10.90 11.22
C ASP A 91 -5.40 10.11 10.04
N SER A 92 -6.03 8.97 9.70
CA SER A 92 -5.70 8.21 8.48
C SER A 92 -5.97 9.03 7.22
N TYR A 93 -7.11 9.75 7.16
CA TYR A 93 -7.39 10.67 6.07
C TYR A 93 -6.30 11.74 5.91
N LYS A 94 -5.86 12.35 7.02
CA LYS A 94 -4.75 13.34 7.02
C LYS A 94 -3.43 12.72 6.57
N GLY A 95 -3.24 11.43 6.82
CA GLY A 95 -2.11 10.64 6.33
C GLY A 95 -2.20 10.18 4.87
N GLY A 96 -3.27 10.54 4.17
CA GLY A 96 -3.46 10.21 2.75
C GLY A 96 -4.30 8.96 2.48
N ALA A 97 -4.87 8.33 3.52
CA ALA A 97 -5.74 7.17 3.34
C ALA A 97 -7.06 7.57 2.65
N GLU A 98 -7.53 6.69 1.78
CA GLU A 98 -8.86 6.76 1.18
C GLU A 98 -9.38 5.37 0.81
N TRP A 99 -10.68 5.20 0.92
CA TRP A 99 -11.43 4.06 0.38
C TRP A 99 -12.89 4.46 0.19
N CYS A 100 -13.46 4.14 -0.93
CA CYS A 100 -14.80 4.60 -1.33
C CYS A 100 -15.89 3.59 -0.89
N ASN A 101 -15.86 3.16 0.37
CA ASN A 101 -16.79 2.20 0.93
C ASN A 101 -17.05 2.47 2.42
N TYR A 102 -18.31 2.50 2.83
CA TYR A 102 -18.67 2.62 4.23
C TYR A 102 -18.13 1.45 5.04
N GLY A 103 -17.40 1.74 6.10
CA GLY A 103 -16.93 0.77 7.07
C GLY A 103 -17.48 1.05 8.47
N TRP A 104 -18.03 0.01 9.14
CA TRP A 104 -18.39 0.09 10.54
C TRP A 104 -17.20 0.51 11.40
N SER A 105 -17.39 1.51 12.23
CA SER A 105 -16.41 2.12 13.12
C SER A 105 -16.95 2.18 14.54
N GLU A 106 -16.11 2.51 15.52
CA GLU A 106 -16.51 2.61 16.92
C GLU A 106 -17.68 3.59 17.08
N GLY A 107 -18.54 3.35 18.09
CA GLY A 107 -19.73 4.17 18.34
C GLY A 107 -20.85 3.97 17.33
N GLN A 108 -20.90 2.81 16.64
CA GLN A 108 -21.92 2.49 15.63
C GLN A 108 -21.96 3.51 14.48
N MET A 109 -20.80 4.03 14.10
CA MET A 109 -20.63 4.89 12.94
C MET A 109 -20.27 4.07 11.70
N ALA A 110 -20.75 4.50 10.54
CA ALA A 110 -20.28 4.01 9.25
C ALA A 110 -19.52 5.14 8.56
N LEU A 111 -18.22 4.95 8.31
CA LEU A 111 -17.31 6.01 7.90
C LEU A 111 -16.43 5.57 6.70
N PHE A 112 -16.07 6.54 5.88
CA PHE A 112 -14.99 6.39 4.90
C PHE A 112 -14.32 7.73 4.60
N PRO A 113 -13.01 7.77 4.37
CA PRO A 113 -12.28 8.97 3.98
C PRO A 113 -12.21 9.08 2.45
N THR A 114 -12.26 10.32 1.94
CA THR A 114 -12.07 10.65 0.51
C THR A 114 -11.08 11.77 0.38
N GLN A 115 -10.03 11.59 -0.43
CA GLN A 115 -9.02 12.61 -0.68
C GLN A 115 -9.54 13.68 -1.66
N GLN A 116 -9.04 14.91 -1.51
CA GLN A 116 -9.40 16.02 -2.38
C GLN A 116 -9.11 15.72 -3.86
N LYS A 117 -7.95 15.10 -4.13
CA LYS A 117 -7.54 14.71 -5.49
C LYS A 117 -8.55 13.79 -6.16
N THR A 118 -9.06 12.82 -5.41
CA THR A 118 -10.08 11.86 -5.89
C THR A 118 -11.37 12.57 -6.23
N PHE A 119 -11.85 13.41 -5.30
CA PHE A 119 -13.03 14.22 -5.52
C PHE A 119 -12.89 15.08 -6.79
N ASP A 120 -11.79 15.84 -6.91
CA ASP A 120 -11.54 16.71 -8.09
C ASP A 120 -11.45 15.93 -9.40
N THR A 121 -11.03 14.68 -9.34
CA THR A 121 -10.98 13.80 -10.52
C THR A 121 -12.38 13.35 -10.91
N LEU A 122 -13.19 12.89 -9.94
CA LEU A 122 -14.57 12.45 -10.16
C LEU A 122 -15.47 13.58 -10.67
N GLN A 123 -15.26 14.83 -10.20
CA GLN A 123 -15.99 15.99 -10.70
C GLN A 123 -15.83 16.23 -12.22
N LYS A 124 -14.81 15.65 -12.84
CA LYS A 124 -14.55 15.78 -14.30
C LYS A 124 -15.16 14.64 -15.11
N ILE A 125 -15.77 13.67 -14.46
CA ILE A 125 -16.33 12.47 -15.09
C ILE A 125 -17.85 12.54 -14.95
N GLU A 126 -18.51 12.80 -16.06
CA GLU A 126 -19.97 12.95 -16.12
C GLU A 126 -20.68 11.71 -15.54
N GLY A 127 -21.57 11.93 -14.58
CA GLY A 127 -22.35 10.88 -13.91
C GLY A 127 -21.64 10.22 -12.72
N HIS A 128 -20.40 10.63 -12.39
CA HIS A 128 -19.58 10.07 -11.32
C HIS A 128 -19.18 11.08 -10.24
N GLU A 129 -19.75 12.28 -10.30
CA GLU A 129 -19.39 13.41 -9.45
C GLU A 129 -19.58 13.12 -7.95
N ASN A 130 -20.49 12.21 -7.62
CA ASN A 130 -20.87 11.91 -6.24
C ASN A 130 -20.45 10.51 -5.75
N ASP A 131 -19.69 9.75 -6.54
CA ASP A 131 -19.41 8.34 -6.27
C ASP A 131 -18.68 8.09 -4.95
N CYS A 132 -17.77 8.96 -4.55
CA CYS A 132 -16.99 8.83 -3.32
C CYS A 132 -17.29 9.93 -2.28
N GLY A 133 -18.43 10.56 -2.35
CA GLY A 133 -18.83 11.61 -1.40
C GLY A 133 -17.99 12.87 -1.51
N ARG A 134 -17.66 13.50 -0.39
CA ARG A 134 -16.93 14.77 -0.31
C ARG A 134 -15.54 14.58 0.28
N PRO A 135 -14.60 15.51 0.04
CA PRO A 135 -13.29 15.46 0.70
C PRO A 135 -13.43 15.46 2.23
N GLY A 136 -12.64 14.64 2.88
CA GLY A 136 -12.71 14.44 4.33
C GLY A 136 -13.29 13.09 4.72
N VAL A 137 -13.73 12.98 5.97
CA VAL A 137 -14.40 11.79 6.49
C VAL A 137 -15.91 11.92 6.21
N ASN A 138 -16.42 10.98 5.42
CA ASN A 138 -17.83 10.87 5.09
C ASN A 138 -18.52 9.88 6.03
N GLY A 139 -19.83 10.05 6.24
CA GLY A 139 -20.65 9.15 7.04
C GLY A 139 -21.04 9.71 8.40
N GLY A 140 -21.40 8.81 9.32
CA GLY A 140 -21.85 9.18 10.63
C GLY A 140 -22.52 8.04 11.39
N TYR A 141 -23.27 8.36 12.44
CA TYR A 141 -23.99 7.40 13.26
C TYR A 141 -25.11 6.70 12.48
N MET A 142 -25.15 5.38 12.57
CA MET A 142 -26.17 4.53 11.95
C MET A 142 -27.07 3.91 13.00
N LYS A 143 -28.31 4.38 13.09
CA LYS A 143 -29.28 3.92 14.10
C LYS A 143 -29.57 2.43 14.02
N ASN A 144 -29.57 1.85 12.81
CA ASN A 144 -29.82 0.43 12.60
C ASN A 144 -28.51 -0.36 12.53
N PRO A 145 -28.15 -1.16 13.56
CA PRO A 145 -26.91 -1.94 13.55
C PRO A 145 -26.96 -3.16 12.60
N ALA A 146 -28.13 -3.49 12.05
CA ALA A 146 -28.29 -4.62 11.12
C ALA A 146 -28.05 -4.25 9.66
N VAL A 147 -27.77 -2.98 9.37
CA VAL A 147 -27.33 -2.58 8.03
C VAL A 147 -25.96 -3.22 7.74
N ARG A 148 -25.75 -3.65 6.53
CA ARG A 148 -24.51 -4.28 6.11
C ARG A 148 -23.60 -3.25 5.46
N TYR A 149 -22.38 -3.15 6.00
CA TYR A 149 -21.29 -2.33 5.49
C TYR A 149 -19.98 -3.12 5.50
N GLY A 150 -18.90 -2.54 4.99
CA GLY A 150 -17.53 -2.96 5.27
C GLY A 150 -17.15 -2.70 6.73
N VAL A 151 -15.89 -2.84 7.07
CA VAL A 151 -15.40 -2.67 8.45
C VAL A 151 -14.12 -1.85 8.47
N ASN A 152 -14.03 -0.88 9.35
CA ASN A 152 -12.81 -0.13 9.65
C ASN A 152 -12.19 -0.66 10.94
N CYS A 153 -11.10 -1.39 10.83
CA CYS A 153 -10.35 -1.90 11.96
C CYS A 153 -9.13 -1.01 12.26
N TYR A 154 -8.75 -0.93 13.53
CA TYR A 154 -7.51 -0.29 13.97
C TYR A 154 -6.60 -1.31 14.66
N GLY A 155 -5.41 -1.49 14.13
CA GLY A 155 -4.43 -2.46 14.60
C GLY A 155 -3.33 -2.67 13.55
N TYR A 156 -2.60 -3.77 13.67
CA TYR A 156 -1.61 -4.13 12.67
C TYR A 156 -2.31 -4.68 11.43
N LYS A 157 -2.20 -3.95 10.32
CA LYS A 157 -2.76 -4.38 9.04
C LYS A 157 -2.19 -5.75 8.65
N PRO A 158 -3.03 -6.70 8.17
CA PRO A 158 -2.55 -7.99 7.65
C PRO A 158 -1.54 -7.80 6.52
N GLN A 159 -0.70 -8.81 6.30
CA GLN A 159 0.14 -8.82 5.10
C GLN A 159 -0.74 -8.98 3.88
N MET A 160 -0.37 -8.29 2.81
CA MET A 160 -1.04 -8.39 1.53
C MET A 160 -0.89 -9.81 0.95
N THR A 161 -1.99 -10.37 0.50
CA THR A 161 -2.00 -11.63 -0.24
C THR A 161 -1.71 -11.39 -1.72
N PRO A 162 -1.31 -12.41 -2.50
CA PRO A 162 -1.13 -12.27 -3.94
C PRO A 162 -2.40 -11.78 -4.65
N GLU A 163 -3.58 -12.22 -4.19
CA GLU A 163 -4.88 -11.81 -4.74
C GLU A 163 -5.17 -10.33 -4.46
N GLU A 164 -4.78 -9.83 -3.30
CA GLU A 164 -4.92 -8.41 -2.94
C GLU A 164 -3.91 -7.54 -3.70
N GLU A 165 -2.70 -8.06 -3.98
CA GLU A 165 -1.71 -7.40 -4.82
C GLU A 165 -2.22 -7.24 -6.25
N ASP A 166 -2.78 -8.29 -6.84
CA ASP A 166 -3.39 -8.25 -8.16
C ASP A 166 -4.59 -7.30 -8.19
N LEU A 167 -5.42 -7.30 -7.15
CA LEU A 167 -6.54 -6.37 -7.03
C LEU A 167 -6.04 -4.92 -6.96
N MET A 168 -5.00 -4.64 -6.18
CA MET A 168 -4.42 -3.30 -6.06
C MET A 168 -3.81 -2.83 -7.39
N ALA A 169 -3.14 -3.72 -8.12
CA ALA A 169 -2.51 -3.40 -9.39
C ALA A 169 -3.52 -3.13 -10.52
N ASN A 170 -4.66 -3.83 -10.50
CA ASN A 170 -5.64 -3.81 -11.57
C ASN A 170 -6.91 -3.01 -11.26
N ASN A 171 -7.13 -2.63 -10.00
CA ASN A 171 -8.33 -1.90 -9.60
C ASN A 171 -8.13 -0.39 -9.80
N THR A 172 -8.74 0.15 -10.83
CA THR A 172 -8.89 1.60 -11.00
C THR A 172 -10.14 2.04 -10.23
N ILE A 173 -9.96 2.83 -9.18
CA ILE A 173 -11.05 3.41 -8.37
C ILE A 173 -11.98 4.30 -9.21
N TYR A 174 -11.46 4.81 -10.32
CA TYR A 174 -12.20 5.70 -11.22
C TYR A 174 -12.66 4.97 -12.47
N PRO A 175 -13.86 5.25 -12.98
CA PRO A 175 -14.23 4.80 -14.30
C PRO A 175 -13.25 5.36 -15.31
N LYS A 176 -12.79 4.50 -16.21
CA LYS A 176 -11.86 4.90 -17.26
C LYS A 176 -12.52 5.86 -18.21
N THR A 177 -11.91 7.01 -18.43
CA THR A 177 -12.37 7.95 -19.46
C THR A 177 -12.10 7.37 -20.85
N LYS A 178 -12.80 7.89 -21.88
CA LYS A 178 -12.52 7.54 -23.28
C LYS A 178 -11.05 7.79 -23.67
N LYS A 179 -10.41 8.80 -23.05
CA LYS A 179 -8.98 9.08 -23.26
C LYS A 179 -8.09 8.01 -22.65
N ASP A 180 -8.43 7.50 -21.48
CA ASP A 180 -7.67 6.46 -20.80
C ASP A 180 -7.76 5.14 -21.59
N ILE A 181 -8.94 4.78 -22.05
CA ILE A 181 -9.15 3.61 -22.91
C ILE A 181 -8.32 3.72 -24.19
N ALA A 182 -8.38 4.86 -24.88
CA ALA A 182 -7.61 5.07 -26.09
C ALA A 182 -6.09 5.08 -25.83
N MET A 183 -5.64 5.52 -24.64
CA MET A 183 -4.24 5.44 -24.25
C MET A 183 -3.81 3.98 -23.97
N GLU A 184 -4.63 3.21 -23.28
CA GLU A 184 -4.36 1.78 -23.01
C GLU A 184 -4.27 0.98 -24.31
N GLU A 185 -5.17 1.23 -25.26
CA GLU A 185 -5.10 0.60 -26.58
C GLU A 185 -3.80 0.92 -27.31
N ARG A 186 -3.34 2.19 -27.25
CA ARG A 186 -2.03 2.59 -27.80
C ARG A 186 -0.88 1.93 -27.07
N VAL A 187 -0.92 1.86 -25.76
CA VAL A 187 0.11 1.18 -24.97
C VAL A 187 0.18 -0.29 -25.33
N THR A 188 -0.95 -0.96 -25.47
CA THR A 188 -1.02 -2.36 -25.90
C THR A 188 -0.42 -2.54 -27.29
N TYR A 189 -0.83 -1.71 -28.26
CA TYR A 189 -0.27 -1.71 -29.61
C TYR A 189 1.26 -1.57 -29.60
N TRP A 190 1.79 -0.63 -28.83
CA TRP A 190 3.26 -0.43 -28.78
C TRP A 190 3.98 -1.53 -28.02
N LYS A 191 3.36 -2.12 -26.98
CA LYS A 191 3.94 -3.29 -26.29
C LYS A 191 4.19 -4.45 -27.25
N ASP A 192 3.27 -4.73 -28.14
CA ASP A 192 3.40 -5.79 -29.14
C ASP A 192 4.54 -5.51 -30.14
N LYS A 193 4.85 -4.22 -30.35
CA LYS A 193 5.87 -3.75 -31.27
C LYS A 193 7.23 -3.49 -30.65
N LEU A 194 7.39 -3.61 -29.33
CA LEU A 194 8.64 -3.28 -28.65
C LEU A 194 9.87 -4.03 -29.20
N LYS A 195 9.67 -5.26 -29.68
CA LYS A 195 10.75 -6.08 -30.26
C LYS A 195 11.26 -5.56 -31.60
N GLU A 196 10.45 -4.76 -32.30
CA GLU A 196 10.75 -4.19 -33.61
C GLU A 196 11.35 -2.77 -33.48
N ILE A 197 11.30 -2.19 -32.28
CA ILE A 197 11.75 -0.82 -32.03
C ILE A 197 13.20 -0.85 -31.53
N LEU A 198 14.06 -0.13 -32.23
CA LEU A 198 15.45 0.03 -31.80
C LEU A 198 15.55 1.18 -30.79
N VAL A 199 16.26 0.91 -29.71
CA VAL A 199 16.59 1.91 -28.70
C VAL A 199 18.04 2.35 -28.91
N SER A 200 18.29 3.64 -28.85
CA SER A 200 19.66 4.18 -28.95
C SER A 200 20.46 3.91 -27.68
N PRO A 201 21.78 3.65 -27.80
CA PRO A 201 22.65 3.61 -26.65
C PRO A 201 22.68 4.97 -25.94
N PHE A 202 23.08 4.97 -24.67
CA PHE A 202 23.22 6.21 -23.89
C PHE A 202 24.25 7.16 -24.54
N ASN A 203 25.39 6.61 -24.97
CA ASN A 203 26.39 7.27 -25.80
C ASN A 203 27.16 6.22 -26.63
N HIS A 204 28.15 6.65 -27.39
CA HIS A 204 28.92 5.74 -28.24
C HIS A 204 29.82 4.72 -27.48
N ASN A 205 29.91 4.80 -26.16
CA ASN A 205 30.71 3.89 -25.30
C ASN A 205 29.86 3.10 -24.31
N SER A 206 28.62 3.52 -24.02
CA SER A 206 27.77 2.93 -22.98
C SER A 206 26.35 2.73 -23.46
N TRP A 207 25.75 1.59 -23.11
CA TRP A 207 24.35 1.30 -23.41
C TRP A 207 23.41 2.09 -22.50
N SER A 208 23.70 2.16 -21.20
CA SER A 208 22.90 2.87 -20.21
C SER A 208 23.80 3.68 -19.26
N LYS A 209 23.21 4.66 -18.59
CA LYS A 209 23.88 5.39 -17.52
C LYS A 209 23.99 4.47 -16.30
N ILE A 210 25.24 4.30 -15.80
CA ILE A 210 25.56 3.57 -14.56
C ILE A 210 25.66 4.56 -13.42
#